data_58a9d03f4bd205467264f6e8742d7c09
#
_entry.id   58a9d03f4bd205467264f6e8742d7c09
#
_cell.length_a   1.000
_cell.length_b   1.000
_cell.length_c   1.000
_cell.angle_alpha   90.00
_cell.angle_beta   90.00
_cell.angle_gamma   90.00
#
_symmetry.space_group_name_H-M   'P 1'
#
loop_
_entity.id
_entity.type
_entity.pdbx_description
1 polymer ?
#
loop_
_entity_poly.entity_id
_entity_poly.type
_entity_poly.pdbx_seq_one_letter_code
_entity_poly.pdbx_strand_id
1 'polypeptide(L)'
;MTTTPKGAKSMFKRPGYHGVAMIIDLNTGASTLEKISETILRQYLGGTGLGAYLLNKHCPINIDPLGPENPLIFVTSPLVGTKITTSSKFAIVTKSPLTGFIGDSLASSYLATELKSCGFDALIIKGSCDRLSVLKIEDHKIKLIEMNELTLKDVTDTENTIKNTFGKEYKVACIGPAGENMVRFASISSDGGRQAGRTGVGAVMGSKNLKAIAVKGTHSTEVHDPEKLDQIRLDIAKRSLGFGTEKYRTLGTIANISVFNRLEILPTNNFQFASFKDADSISGEKLHSQNYAGNAHCANCTIGCQHFMSTNDSGESTTGRIEYESGFALGSLVG
;
A
#
# COMPACT_ATOMS: atom_id res chain seq x y z
N MET A 1 7.81 -37.40 16.48
CA MET A 1 9.01 -37.01 15.70
C MET A 1 8.53 -36.53 14.34
N THR A 2 8.35 -35.25 14.17
CA THR A 2 7.92 -34.65 12.89
C THR A 2 9.17 -34.17 12.18
N THR A 3 9.54 -34.88 11.12
CA THR A 3 10.65 -34.52 10.24
C THR A 3 10.27 -33.34 9.37
N THR A 4 10.86 -32.19 9.64
CA THR A 4 10.84 -31.02 8.74
C THR A 4 11.62 -31.38 7.47
N PRO A 5 11.08 -31.20 6.25
CA PRO A 5 11.85 -31.41 5.04
C PRO A 5 12.92 -30.34 4.93
N LYS A 6 14.19 -30.76 4.99
CA LYS A 6 15.35 -29.93 4.68
C LYS A 6 15.31 -29.50 3.21
N GLY A 7 15.34 -28.18 2.96
CA GLY A 7 15.92 -27.60 1.78
C GLY A 7 15.16 -27.82 0.47
N ALA A 8 14.02 -27.16 0.27
CA ALA A 8 13.60 -26.78 -1.07
C ALA A 8 14.59 -25.71 -1.58
N LYS A 9 15.66 -26.12 -2.27
CA LYS A 9 16.48 -25.21 -3.07
C LYS A 9 15.54 -24.46 -3.99
N SER A 10 15.50 -23.13 -3.91
CA SER A 10 14.77 -22.27 -4.82
C SER A 10 14.95 -22.76 -6.25
N MET A 11 13.90 -23.26 -6.88
CA MET A 11 13.91 -23.86 -8.21
C MET A 11 13.98 -22.80 -9.32
N PHE A 12 14.04 -21.50 -8.93
CA PHE A 12 14.14 -20.34 -9.81
C PHE A 12 15.23 -19.41 -9.32
N LYS A 13 16.39 -19.46 -9.95
CA LYS A 13 17.46 -18.47 -9.76
C LYS A 13 17.16 -17.23 -10.61
N ARG A 14 16.24 -16.38 -10.15
CA ARG A 14 16.01 -15.10 -10.77
C ARG A 14 16.18 -14.00 -9.74
N PRO A 15 17.27 -13.27 -9.84
CA PRO A 15 17.49 -12.09 -9.02
C PRO A 15 16.30 -11.14 -9.09
N GLY A 16 15.87 -10.62 -7.93
CA GLY A 16 14.74 -9.72 -7.78
C GLY A 16 13.37 -10.39 -7.57
N TYR A 17 13.26 -11.74 -7.73
CA TYR A 17 11.99 -12.45 -7.61
C TYR A 17 12.09 -13.71 -6.75
N HIS A 18 10.97 -14.08 -6.14
CA HIS A 18 10.76 -15.41 -5.56
C HIS A 18 10.15 -16.39 -6.59
N GLY A 19 9.53 -15.87 -7.64
CA GLY A 19 8.96 -16.65 -8.74
C GLY A 19 7.64 -17.34 -8.41
N VAL A 20 6.94 -16.91 -7.36
CA VAL A 20 5.69 -17.50 -6.89
C VAL A 20 4.68 -16.48 -6.44
N ALA A 21 3.39 -16.81 -6.58
CA ALA A 21 2.26 -16.15 -5.93
C ALA A 21 1.70 -17.05 -4.84
N MET A 22 1.38 -16.47 -3.69
CA MET A 22 0.62 -17.10 -2.62
C MET A 22 -0.87 -16.90 -2.89
N ILE A 23 -1.64 -17.97 -3.02
CA ILE A 23 -3.10 -17.93 -3.16
C ILE A 23 -3.71 -18.39 -1.85
N ILE A 24 -4.67 -17.61 -1.35
CA ILE A 24 -5.41 -17.90 -0.12
C ILE A 24 -6.90 -17.94 -0.43
N ASP A 25 -7.54 -19.00 0.01
CA ASP A 25 -9.01 -19.13 0.03
C ASP A 25 -9.51 -18.87 1.45
N LEU A 26 -10.20 -17.75 1.63
CA LEU A 26 -10.74 -17.34 2.93
C LEU A 26 -11.90 -18.23 3.40
N ASN A 27 -12.61 -18.92 2.49
CA ASN A 27 -13.71 -19.82 2.87
C ASN A 27 -13.18 -21.04 3.65
N THR A 28 -11.98 -21.51 3.29
CA THR A 28 -11.40 -22.74 3.83
C THR A 28 -10.17 -22.49 4.70
N GLY A 29 -9.57 -21.31 4.61
CA GLY A 29 -8.26 -21.00 5.20
C GLY A 29 -7.09 -21.71 4.50
N ALA A 30 -7.33 -22.37 3.36
CA ALA A 30 -6.29 -23.05 2.62
C ALA A 30 -5.41 -22.07 1.86
N SER A 31 -4.12 -22.43 1.73
CA SER A 31 -3.16 -21.66 0.95
C SER A 31 -2.36 -22.55 0.00
N THR A 32 -2.04 -22.02 -1.16
CA THR A 32 -1.22 -22.71 -2.18
C THR A 32 -0.21 -21.76 -2.82
N LEU A 33 0.92 -22.28 -3.26
CA LEU A 33 1.92 -21.52 -4.01
C LEU A 33 1.77 -21.82 -5.51
N GLU A 34 1.52 -20.79 -6.29
CA GLU A 34 1.48 -20.84 -7.74
C GLU A 34 2.78 -20.31 -8.33
N LYS A 35 3.43 -21.08 -9.22
CA LYS A 35 4.63 -20.64 -9.92
C LYS A 35 4.30 -19.57 -10.97
N ILE A 36 5.10 -18.51 -10.99
CA ILE A 36 5.07 -17.48 -12.03
C ILE A 36 6.25 -17.75 -12.96
N SER A 37 5.95 -18.00 -14.24
CA SER A 37 7.00 -18.30 -15.21
C SER A 37 7.91 -17.11 -15.49
N GLU A 38 9.13 -17.39 -15.94
CA GLU A 38 10.10 -16.38 -16.34
C GLU A 38 9.55 -15.43 -17.41
N THR A 39 8.87 -15.97 -18.38
CA THR A 39 8.29 -15.19 -19.47
C THR A 39 7.32 -14.15 -18.93
N ILE A 40 6.46 -14.54 -17.97
CA ILE A 40 5.51 -13.63 -17.32
C ILE A 40 6.22 -12.57 -16.50
N LEU A 41 7.22 -12.95 -15.70
CA LEU A 41 7.99 -11.98 -14.91
C LEU A 41 8.74 -10.97 -15.79
N ARG A 42 9.26 -11.39 -16.95
CA ARG A 42 9.89 -10.48 -17.92
C ARG A 42 8.90 -9.56 -18.60
N GLN A 43 7.73 -10.07 -18.95
CA GLN A 43 6.72 -9.31 -19.69
C GLN A 43 6.02 -8.28 -18.80
N TYR A 44 5.69 -8.64 -17.55
CA TYR A 44 4.86 -7.82 -16.65
C TYR A 44 5.65 -7.18 -15.51
N LEU A 45 6.89 -7.58 -15.29
CA LEU A 45 7.83 -7.08 -14.27
C LEU A 45 7.34 -7.25 -12.83
N GLY A 46 6.31 -6.54 -12.41
CA GLY A 46 5.77 -6.51 -11.03
C GLY A 46 4.71 -5.43 -10.88
N GLY A 47 4.30 -5.15 -9.64
CA GLY A 47 3.31 -4.11 -9.36
C GLY A 47 2.04 -4.26 -10.17
N THR A 48 1.50 -3.17 -10.71
CA THR A 48 0.25 -3.15 -11.49
C THR A 48 0.31 -4.07 -12.72
N GLY A 49 1.44 -4.16 -13.42
CA GLY A 49 1.58 -5.01 -14.61
C GLY A 49 1.36 -6.48 -14.29
N LEU A 50 2.10 -7.03 -13.34
CA LEU A 50 1.93 -8.42 -12.89
C LEU A 50 0.56 -8.63 -12.24
N GLY A 51 0.07 -7.63 -11.49
CA GLY A 51 -1.26 -7.67 -10.87
C GLY A 51 -2.38 -7.77 -11.90
N ALA A 52 -2.28 -7.03 -13.00
CA ALA A 52 -3.25 -7.09 -14.11
C ALA A 52 -3.27 -8.48 -14.79
N TYR A 53 -2.08 -9.06 -15.03
CA TYR A 53 -1.98 -10.42 -15.51
C TYR A 53 -2.64 -11.44 -14.57
N LEU A 54 -2.33 -11.36 -13.28
CA LEU A 54 -2.89 -12.27 -12.27
C LEU A 54 -4.41 -12.05 -12.10
N LEU A 55 -4.89 -10.81 -12.15
CA LEU A 55 -6.32 -10.53 -12.15
C LEU A 55 -7.03 -11.18 -13.34
N ASN A 56 -6.51 -10.99 -14.56
CA ASN A 56 -7.07 -11.61 -15.76
C ASN A 56 -7.10 -13.15 -15.67
N LYS A 57 -6.09 -13.74 -15.03
CA LYS A 57 -6.01 -15.20 -14.85
C LYS A 57 -6.98 -15.74 -13.80
N HIS A 58 -7.19 -15.00 -12.71
CA HIS A 58 -7.86 -15.48 -11.51
C HIS A 58 -9.26 -14.93 -11.28
N CYS A 59 -9.65 -13.87 -12.00
CA CYS A 59 -10.96 -13.23 -11.89
C CYS A 59 -11.91 -13.81 -12.95
N PRO A 60 -12.99 -14.49 -12.55
CA PRO A 60 -13.99 -14.95 -13.51
C PRO A 60 -14.66 -13.79 -14.25
N ILE A 61 -15.20 -14.08 -15.42
CA ILE A 61 -15.90 -13.09 -16.24
C ILE A 61 -17.26 -12.76 -15.59
N ASN A 62 -17.68 -11.50 -15.65
CA ASN A 62 -18.99 -11.01 -15.19
C ASN A 62 -19.31 -11.22 -13.70
N ILE A 63 -18.31 -11.33 -12.83
CA ILE A 63 -18.52 -11.41 -11.38
C ILE A 63 -18.94 -10.04 -10.80
N ASP A 64 -19.64 -10.11 -9.65
CA ASP A 64 -19.82 -8.94 -8.80
C ASP A 64 -18.48 -8.48 -8.21
N PRO A 65 -18.08 -7.22 -8.35
CA PRO A 65 -16.87 -6.70 -7.73
C PRO A 65 -16.80 -6.85 -6.20
N LEU A 66 -17.93 -6.92 -5.51
CA LEU A 66 -18.01 -7.16 -4.07
C LEU A 66 -18.27 -8.64 -3.73
N GLY A 67 -18.36 -9.50 -4.74
CA GLY A 67 -18.52 -10.94 -4.54
C GLY A 67 -17.25 -11.63 -4.05
N PRO A 68 -17.38 -12.82 -3.41
CA PRO A 68 -16.25 -13.58 -2.87
C PRO A 68 -15.27 -14.04 -3.95
N GLU A 69 -15.74 -14.22 -5.18
CA GLU A 69 -14.92 -14.66 -6.32
C GLU A 69 -13.97 -13.58 -6.86
N ASN A 70 -14.23 -12.29 -6.55
CA ASN A 70 -13.34 -11.21 -6.95
C ASN A 70 -12.02 -11.32 -6.18
N PRO A 71 -10.87 -11.56 -6.85
CA PRO A 71 -9.60 -11.64 -6.14
C PRO A 71 -9.11 -10.26 -5.70
N LEU A 72 -8.62 -10.17 -4.46
CA LEU A 72 -7.86 -9.02 -3.96
C LEU A 72 -6.38 -9.39 -4.02
N ILE A 73 -5.61 -8.70 -4.88
CA ILE A 73 -4.25 -9.11 -5.23
C ILE A 73 -3.25 -8.05 -4.78
N PHE A 74 -2.34 -8.38 -3.86
CA PHE A 74 -1.21 -7.56 -3.48
C PHE A 74 0.02 -8.00 -4.27
N VAL A 75 0.73 -7.07 -4.89
CA VAL A 75 1.88 -7.38 -5.75
C VAL A 75 3.05 -6.46 -5.45
N THR A 76 4.23 -7.04 -5.31
CA THR A 76 5.48 -6.32 -5.16
C THR A 76 6.23 -6.21 -6.49
N SER A 77 7.43 -5.63 -6.49
CA SER A 77 8.30 -5.52 -7.67
C SER A 77 9.69 -6.13 -7.39
N PRO A 78 10.51 -6.37 -8.43
CA PRO A 78 11.86 -6.89 -8.23
C PRO A 78 12.78 -5.98 -7.43
N LEU A 79 12.47 -4.68 -7.32
CA LEU A 79 13.27 -3.72 -6.57
C LEU A 79 12.90 -3.65 -5.08
N VAL A 80 11.77 -4.20 -4.67
CA VAL A 80 11.36 -4.24 -3.26
C VAL A 80 12.31 -5.12 -2.46
N GLY A 81 12.79 -4.60 -1.33
CA GLY A 81 13.79 -5.28 -0.49
C GLY A 81 15.26 -5.01 -0.87
N THR A 82 15.52 -4.33 -2.01
CA THR A 82 16.89 -4.01 -2.46
C THR A 82 17.55 -2.81 -1.78
N LYS A 83 16.82 -2.10 -0.91
CA LYS A 83 17.23 -0.84 -0.27
C LYS A 83 17.50 0.33 -1.24
N ILE A 84 17.14 0.22 -2.52
CA ILE A 84 17.12 1.37 -3.43
C ILE A 84 16.09 2.38 -2.92
N THR A 85 16.44 3.66 -2.90
CA THR A 85 15.50 4.71 -2.47
C THR A 85 14.22 4.69 -3.30
N THR A 86 13.07 4.95 -2.68
CA THR A 86 11.73 5.00 -3.29
C THR A 86 11.20 3.68 -3.87
N SER A 87 11.90 2.54 -3.70
CA SER A 87 11.52 1.25 -4.28
C SER A 87 10.45 0.48 -3.48
N SER A 88 10.23 0.83 -2.21
CA SER A 88 9.33 0.08 -1.33
C SER A 88 7.86 0.40 -1.61
N LYS A 89 7.35 -0.15 -2.72
CA LYS A 89 5.98 0.02 -3.20
C LYS A 89 5.31 -1.34 -3.42
N PHE A 90 4.00 -1.37 -3.19
CA PHE A 90 3.15 -2.47 -3.60
C PHE A 90 1.93 -1.94 -4.36
N ALA A 91 1.37 -2.77 -5.24
CA ALA A 91 0.11 -2.54 -5.90
C ALA A 91 -0.95 -3.45 -5.30
N ILE A 92 -2.18 -2.95 -5.20
CA ILE A 92 -3.37 -3.76 -4.95
C ILE A 92 -4.19 -3.74 -6.22
N VAL A 93 -4.50 -4.91 -6.77
CA VAL A 93 -5.23 -5.04 -8.04
C VAL A 93 -6.45 -5.94 -7.84
N THR A 94 -7.60 -5.50 -8.35
CA THR A 94 -8.88 -6.19 -8.22
C THR A 94 -9.86 -5.70 -9.29
N LYS A 95 -11.03 -6.33 -9.44
CA LYS A 95 -12.14 -5.70 -10.16
C LYS A 95 -12.74 -4.61 -9.26
N SER A 96 -12.74 -3.38 -9.73
CA SER A 96 -13.15 -2.21 -8.96
C SER A 96 -14.67 -2.17 -8.74
N PRO A 97 -15.17 -2.04 -7.49
CA PRO A 97 -16.59 -1.82 -7.24
C PRO A 97 -17.05 -0.41 -7.63
N LEU A 98 -16.11 0.52 -7.85
CA LEU A 98 -16.40 1.89 -8.27
C LEU A 98 -16.63 1.98 -9.78
N THR A 99 -15.81 1.29 -10.58
CA THR A 99 -15.81 1.43 -12.05
C THR A 99 -16.32 0.20 -12.79
N GLY A 100 -16.37 -0.97 -12.16
CA GLY A 100 -16.68 -2.25 -12.80
C GLY A 100 -15.55 -2.83 -13.66
N PHE A 101 -14.45 -2.09 -13.84
CA PHE A 101 -13.26 -2.49 -14.61
C PHE A 101 -12.11 -2.90 -13.69
N ILE A 102 -10.94 -3.13 -14.29
CA ILE A 102 -9.71 -3.30 -13.53
C ILE A 102 -9.45 -2.06 -12.68
N GLY A 103 -9.19 -2.28 -11.40
CA GLY A 103 -8.76 -1.26 -10.47
C GLY A 103 -7.37 -1.59 -9.96
N ASP A 104 -6.50 -0.58 -9.93
CA ASP A 104 -5.21 -0.66 -9.25
C ASP A 104 -5.04 0.48 -8.27
N SER A 105 -4.36 0.21 -7.18
CA SER A 105 -4.03 1.20 -6.16
C SER A 105 -2.62 0.96 -5.65
N LEU A 106 -1.80 2.00 -5.66
CA LEU A 106 -0.40 1.95 -5.26
C LEU A 106 -0.20 2.59 -3.89
N ALA A 107 0.57 1.93 -3.04
CA ALA A 107 1.05 2.53 -1.79
C ALA A 107 2.56 2.29 -1.62
N SER A 108 3.20 3.22 -0.93
CA SER A 108 4.62 3.11 -0.55
C SER A 108 4.69 2.90 0.96
N SER A 109 5.23 1.77 1.41
CA SER A 109 5.24 1.47 2.83
C SER A 109 6.29 0.41 3.22
N TYR A 110 6.53 0.25 4.52
CA TYR A 110 7.32 -0.87 5.07
C TYR A 110 6.63 -2.22 4.82
N LEU A 111 5.28 -2.22 4.71
CA LEU A 111 4.50 -3.41 4.35
C LEU A 111 5.00 -4.05 3.05
N ALA A 112 5.38 -3.25 2.04
CA ALA A 112 5.87 -3.79 0.77
C ALA A 112 7.11 -4.66 0.94
N THR A 113 8.07 -4.19 1.76
CA THR A 113 9.29 -4.94 2.07
C THR A 113 8.97 -6.21 2.83
N GLU A 114 8.10 -6.13 3.84
CA GLU A 114 7.73 -7.26 4.68
C GLU A 114 6.95 -8.32 3.90
N LEU A 115 6.02 -7.87 3.03
CA LEU A 115 5.26 -8.76 2.14
C LEU A 115 6.20 -9.53 1.19
N LYS A 116 7.20 -8.84 0.61
CA LYS A 116 8.24 -9.47 -0.20
C LYS A 116 9.06 -10.47 0.61
N SER A 117 9.40 -10.13 1.84
CA SER A 117 10.16 -11.00 2.74
C SER A 117 9.38 -12.24 3.20
N CYS A 118 8.08 -12.33 2.95
CA CYS A 118 7.33 -13.57 3.14
C CYS A 118 7.65 -14.66 2.08
N GLY A 119 8.47 -14.36 1.06
CA GLY A 119 8.95 -15.36 0.09
C GLY A 119 8.06 -15.55 -1.13
N PHE A 120 7.22 -14.57 -1.48
CA PHE A 120 6.41 -14.54 -2.69
C PHE A 120 6.38 -13.14 -3.33
N ASP A 121 6.07 -13.08 -4.63
CA ASP A 121 5.99 -11.84 -5.39
C ASP A 121 4.59 -11.24 -5.40
N ALA A 122 3.58 -12.07 -5.19
CA ALA A 122 2.17 -11.68 -5.13
C ALA A 122 1.40 -12.49 -4.09
N LEU A 123 0.37 -11.86 -3.50
CA LEU A 123 -0.60 -12.46 -2.60
C LEU A 123 -1.98 -12.32 -3.24
N ILE A 124 -2.65 -13.43 -3.50
CA ILE A 124 -3.99 -13.49 -4.13
C ILE A 124 -4.98 -14.00 -3.10
N ILE A 125 -5.97 -13.19 -2.74
CA ILE A 125 -6.96 -13.50 -1.72
C ILE A 125 -8.32 -13.66 -2.39
N LYS A 126 -8.93 -14.84 -2.23
CA LYS A 126 -10.26 -15.20 -2.73
C LYS A 126 -11.17 -15.65 -1.60
N GLY A 127 -12.45 -15.76 -1.89
CA GLY A 127 -13.45 -16.15 -0.89
C GLY A 127 -13.78 -15.00 0.07
N SER A 128 -14.46 -15.35 1.16
CA SER A 128 -14.81 -14.45 2.26
C SER A 128 -14.80 -15.22 3.58
N CYS A 129 -14.46 -14.56 4.67
CA CYS A 129 -14.61 -15.12 6.00
C CYS A 129 -16.08 -15.06 6.45
N ASP A 130 -16.51 -16.02 7.28
CA ASP A 130 -17.85 -15.99 7.89
C ASP A 130 -18.00 -14.82 8.88
N ARG A 131 -16.90 -14.46 9.54
CA ARG A 131 -16.83 -13.38 10.53
C ARG A 131 -15.62 -12.48 10.28
N LEU A 132 -15.67 -11.28 10.87
CA LEU A 132 -14.58 -10.31 10.75
C LEU A 132 -13.26 -10.90 11.23
N SER A 133 -12.30 -10.99 10.34
CA SER A 133 -11.07 -11.72 10.55
C SER A 133 -9.82 -10.93 10.17
N VAL A 134 -8.71 -11.31 10.75
CA VAL A 134 -7.36 -10.86 10.39
C VAL A 134 -6.60 -12.02 9.77
N LEU A 135 -6.00 -11.77 8.61
CA LEU A 135 -5.11 -12.70 7.94
C LEU A 135 -3.69 -12.50 8.46
N LYS A 136 -3.21 -13.42 9.28
CA LYS A 136 -1.84 -13.44 9.79
C LYS A 136 -0.95 -14.28 8.89
N ILE A 137 0.15 -13.69 8.42
CA ILE A 137 1.12 -14.33 7.52
C ILE A 137 2.52 -14.26 8.14
N GLU A 138 3.13 -15.43 8.35
CA GLU A 138 4.54 -15.57 8.77
C GLU A 138 5.25 -16.42 7.71
N ASP A 139 6.00 -15.78 6.83
CA ASP A 139 6.55 -16.44 5.63
C ASP A 139 5.42 -17.13 4.83
N HIS A 140 5.44 -18.46 4.72
CA HIS A 140 4.39 -19.25 4.05
C HIS A 140 3.34 -19.79 5.02
N LYS A 141 3.42 -19.46 6.32
CA LYS A 141 2.43 -19.90 7.31
C LYS A 141 1.28 -18.90 7.38
N ILE A 142 0.07 -19.39 7.17
CA ILE A 142 -1.15 -18.60 7.13
C ILE A 142 -2.05 -18.97 8.29
N LYS A 143 -2.65 -17.97 8.93
CA LYS A 143 -3.73 -18.15 9.91
C LYS A 143 -4.80 -17.09 9.69
N LEU A 144 -6.05 -17.52 9.62
CA LEU A 144 -7.22 -16.66 9.77
C LEU A 144 -7.58 -16.61 11.24
N ILE A 145 -7.72 -15.42 11.80
CA ILE A 145 -8.00 -15.18 13.20
C ILE A 145 -9.21 -14.26 13.27
N GLU A 146 -10.31 -14.77 13.83
CA GLU A 146 -11.49 -13.97 14.14
C GLU A 146 -11.13 -12.92 15.19
N MET A 147 -11.46 -11.66 14.94
CA MET A 147 -11.18 -10.51 15.81
C MET A 147 -12.35 -9.53 15.79
N ASN A 148 -13.47 -9.94 16.36
CA ASN A 148 -14.71 -9.15 16.40
C ASN A 148 -14.55 -7.82 17.16
N GLU A 149 -13.59 -7.74 18.08
CA GLU A 149 -13.23 -6.51 18.80
C GLU A 149 -12.69 -5.40 17.90
N LEU A 150 -12.36 -5.72 16.65
CA LEU A 150 -11.92 -4.74 15.64
C LEU A 150 -13.07 -4.13 14.84
N THR A 151 -14.31 -4.59 15.04
CA THR A 151 -15.49 -4.09 14.31
C THR A 151 -15.61 -2.59 14.48
N LEU A 152 -15.74 -1.88 13.34
CA LEU A 152 -15.86 -0.42 13.22
C LEU A 152 -14.70 0.39 13.83
N LYS A 153 -13.63 -0.24 14.28
CA LYS A 153 -12.43 0.50 14.69
C LYS A 153 -11.82 1.20 13.48
N ASP A 154 -11.29 2.39 13.72
CA ASP A 154 -10.50 3.09 12.71
C ASP A 154 -9.18 2.36 12.39
N VAL A 155 -8.47 2.87 11.40
CA VAL A 155 -7.24 2.21 10.90
C VAL A 155 -6.09 2.30 11.91
N THR A 156 -6.02 3.34 12.72
CA THR A 156 -4.98 3.55 13.72
C THR A 156 -5.16 2.58 14.89
N ASP A 157 -6.37 2.51 15.43
CA ASP A 157 -6.73 1.58 16.52
C ASP A 157 -6.62 0.13 16.08
N THR A 158 -7.01 -0.17 14.83
CA THR A 158 -6.87 -1.50 14.24
C THR A 158 -5.41 -1.92 14.15
N GLU A 159 -4.55 -1.07 13.58
CA GLU A 159 -3.11 -1.37 13.45
C GLU A 159 -2.45 -1.53 14.82
N ASN A 160 -2.75 -0.65 15.77
CA ASN A 160 -2.20 -0.70 17.12
C ASN A 160 -2.66 -1.96 17.86
N THR A 161 -3.94 -2.33 17.80
CA THR A 161 -4.46 -3.55 18.44
C THR A 161 -3.77 -4.79 17.87
N ILE A 162 -3.62 -4.89 16.54
CA ILE A 162 -2.95 -6.04 15.91
C ILE A 162 -1.48 -6.12 16.31
N LYS A 163 -0.75 -4.98 16.31
CA LYS A 163 0.66 -4.94 16.72
C LYS A 163 0.85 -5.27 18.21
N ASN A 164 -0.09 -4.89 19.07
CA ASN A 164 -0.05 -5.25 20.48
C ASN A 164 -0.33 -6.75 20.70
N THR A 165 -1.18 -7.36 19.86
CA THR A 165 -1.57 -8.77 19.97
C THR A 165 -0.53 -9.70 19.34
N PHE A 166 0.00 -9.36 18.15
CA PHE A 166 0.88 -10.26 17.39
C PHE A 166 2.37 -9.93 17.53
N GLY A 167 2.69 -8.69 17.86
CA GLY A 167 4.05 -8.16 17.97
C GLY A 167 4.27 -6.92 17.10
N LYS A 168 5.13 -6.01 17.56
CA LYS A 168 5.43 -4.73 16.88
C LYS A 168 6.19 -4.90 15.56
N GLU A 169 6.79 -6.05 15.35
CA GLU A 169 7.50 -6.41 14.11
C GLU A 169 6.56 -6.65 12.92
N TYR A 170 5.27 -6.96 13.17
CA TYR A 170 4.31 -7.13 12.08
C TYR A 170 4.02 -5.81 11.38
N LYS A 171 3.94 -5.89 10.05
CA LYS A 171 3.42 -4.82 9.21
C LYS A 171 1.96 -5.12 8.86
N VAL A 172 1.13 -4.10 8.97
CA VAL A 172 -0.33 -4.27 8.88
C VAL A 172 -0.88 -3.46 7.71
N ALA A 173 -1.74 -4.09 6.92
CA ALA A 173 -2.67 -3.41 6.01
C ALA A 173 -4.08 -3.64 6.53
N CYS A 174 -4.88 -2.58 6.71
CA CYS A 174 -6.21 -2.69 7.30
C CYS A 174 -7.20 -1.73 6.67
N ILE A 175 -8.48 -2.00 6.91
CA ILE A 175 -9.60 -1.13 6.55
C ILE A 175 -10.22 -0.51 7.81
N GLY A 176 -10.75 0.69 7.64
CA GLY A 176 -11.60 1.34 8.64
C GLY A 176 -13.09 1.05 8.39
N PRO A 177 -14.00 1.76 9.10
CA PRO A 177 -15.45 1.59 8.97
C PRO A 177 -15.97 1.74 7.54
N ALA A 178 -15.37 2.62 6.72
CA ALA A 178 -15.74 2.78 5.32
C ALA A 178 -15.56 1.49 4.50
N GLY A 179 -14.46 0.75 4.76
CA GLY A 179 -14.22 -0.54 4.11
C GLY A 179 -15.20 -1.60 4.57
N GLU A 180 -15.45 -1.72 5.89
CA GLU A 180 -16.44 -2.66 6.44
C GLU A 180 -17.85 -2.40 5.91
N ASN A 181 -18.23 -1.14 5.72
CA ASN A 181 -19.51 -0.74 5.11
C ASN A 181 -19.49 -0.77 3.57
N MET A 182 -18.43 -1.33 2.97
CA MET A 182 -18.29 -1.48 1.52
C MET A 182 -18.48 -0.18 0.73
N VAL A 183 -18.07 0.96 1.30
CA VAL A 183 -18.09 2.24 0.59
C VAL A 183 -17.20 2.10 -0.64
N ARG A 184 -17.77 2.32 -1.84
CA ARG A 184 -17.16 1.94 -3.13
C ARG A 184 -15.82 2.60 -3.45
N PHE A 185 -15.41 3.64 -2.70
CA PHE A 185 -14.11 4.29 -2.79
C PHE A 185 -13.26 4.12 -1.52
N ALA A 186 -13.62 3.19 -0.63
CA ALA A 186 -12.85 2.90 0.58
C ALA A 186 -11.42 2.47 0.26
N SER A 187 -10.47 2.93 1.07
CA SER A 187 -9.04 2.66 0.95
C SER A 187 -8.59 1.52 1.86
N ILE A 188 -7.39 0.99 1.57
CA ILE A 188 -6.62 0.15 2.50
C ILE A 188 -5.48 0.98 3.04
N SER A 189 -5.37 1.06 4.37
CA SER A 189 -4.33 1.81 5.10
C SER A 189 -3.22 0.89 5.58
N SER A 190 -1.99 1.39 5.63
CA SER A 190 -0.83 0.70 6.19
C SER A 190 0.16 1.67 6.84
N ASP A 191 1.03 1.17 7.72
CA ASP A 191 2.13 1.92 8.34
C ASP A 191 1.71 3.30 8.88
N GLY A 192 0.66 3.34 9.71
CA GLY A 192 0.19 4.58 10.34
C GLY A 192 -0.41 5.59 9.34
N GLY A 193 -1.12 5.12 8.31
CA GLY A 193 -1.89 5.96 7.40
C GLY A 193 -1.34 6.11 5.97
N ARG A 194 -0.49 5.19 5.50
CA ARG A 194 -0.17 5.07 4.06
C ARG A 194 -1.36 4.45 3.35
N GLN A 195 -1.92 5.14 2.36
CA GLN A 195 -3.18 4.76 1.74
C GLN A 195 -2.98 4.13 0.35
N ALA A 196 -3.54 2.95 0.14
CA ALA A 196 -3.94 2.48 -1.17
C ALA A 196 -5.37 2.99 -1.40
N GLY A 197 -5.47 4.23 -1.90
CA GLY A 197 -6.68 5.05 -1.79
C GLY A 197 -7.54 5.10 -3.05
N ARG A 198 -7.24 4.31 -4.10
CA ARG A 198 -7.97 4.39 -5.37
C ARG A 198 -8.78 3.13 -5.64
N THR A 199 -9.79 3.27 -6.50
CA THR A 199 -10.58 2.18 -7.12
C THR A 199 -11.37 1.29 -6.15
N GLY A 200 -11.45 1.66 -4.84
CA GLY A 200 -12.32 0.98 -3.88
C GLY A 200 -11.79 -0.37 -3.38
N VAL A 201 -10.47 -0.56 -3.36
CA VAL A 201 -9.83 -1.79 -2.87
C VAL A 201 -10.21 -2.13 -1.42
N GLY A 202 -10.49 -1.10 -0.60
CA GLY A 202 -10.95 -1.28 0.78
C GLY A 202 -12.36 -1.87 0.87
N ALA A 203 -13.26 -1.52 -0.04
CA ALA A 203 -14.59 -2.12 -0.12
C ALA A 203 -14.51 -3.61 -0.49
N VAL A 204 -13.61 -3.98 -1.42
CA VAL A 204 -13.37 -5.38 -1.78
C VAL A 204 -12.81 -6.18 -0.60
N MET A 205 -11.92 -5.57 0.19
CA MET A 205 -11.41 -6.20 1.41
C MET A 205 -12.51 -6.37 2.46
N GLY A 206 -13.38 -5.37 2.62
CA GLY A 206 -14.53 -5.41 3.54
C GLY A 206 -15.56 -6.45 3.15
N SER A 207 -15.88 -6.57 1.85
CA SER A 207 -16.83 -7.59 1.36
C SER A 207 -16.37 -9.03 1.61
N LYS A 208 -15.10 -9.22 1.93
CA LYS A 208 -14.51 -10.51 2.32
C LYS A 208 -14.51 -10.75 3.83
N ASN A 209 -15.12 -9.88 4.63
CA ASN A 209 -15.00 -9.86 6.09
C ASN A 209 -13.53 -9.88 6.56
N LEU A 210 -12.63 -9.29 5.78
CA LEU A 210 -11.22 -9.21 6.07
C LEU A 210 -10.87 -7.81 6.59
N LYS A 211 -10.68 -7.69 7.91
CA LYS A 211 -10.37 -6.43 8.58
C LYS A 211 -8.93 -5.99 8.32
N ALA A 212 -8.00 -6.94 8.36
CA ALA A 212 -6.60 -6.65 8.20
C ALA A 212 -5.80 -7.85 7.69
N ILE A 213 -4.61 -7.52 7.15
CA ILE A 213 -3.55 -8.46 6.82
C ILE A 213 -2.33 -8.05 7.66
N ALA A 214 -1.82 -8.96 8.47
CA ALA A 214 -0.62 -8.77 9.28
C ALA A 214 0.49 -9.67 8.75
N VAL A 215 1.60 -9.09 8.30
CA VAL A 215 2.70 -9.82 7.66
C VAL A 215 4.01 -9.69 8.41
N LYS A 216 4.77 -10.79 8.45
CA LYS A 216 6.13 -10.87 8.96
C LYS A 216 6.89 -11.89 8.12
N GLY A 217 7.99 -11.48 7.50
CA GLY A 217 8.80 -12.33 6.62
C GLY A 217 10.25 -12.38 7.02
N THR A 218 10.93 -13.48 6.66
CA THR A 218 12.35 -13.70 6.94
C THR A 218 13.18 -13.96 5.68
N HIS A 219 12.55 -14.11 4.51
CA HIS A 219 13.22 -14.36 3.27
C HIS A 219 13.88 -13.10 2.70
N SER A 220 15.06 -13.25 2.13
CA SER A 220 15.73 -12.22 1.34
C SER A 220 15.54 -12.48 -0.16
N THR A 221 15.45 -11.41 -0.93
CA THR A 221 15.44 -11.51 -2.38
C THR A 221 16.88 -11.62 -2.90
N GLU A 222 17.15 -12.62 -3.74
CA GLU A 222 18.47 -12.78 -4.36
C GLU A 222 18.77 -11.61 -5.30
N VAL A 223 20.01 -11.09 -5.27
CA VAL A 223 20.52 -10.04 -6.13
C VAL A 223 21.61 -10.61 -7.01
N HIS A 224 21.58 -10.33 -8.32
CA HIS A 224 22.55 -10.87 -9.28
C HIS A 224 23.97 -10.34 -9.03
N ASP A 225 24.08 -9.04 -8.78
CA ASP A 225 25.35 -8.33 -8.55
C ASP A 225 25.17 -7.36 -7.38
N PRO A 226 25.43 -7.81 -6.15
CA PRO A 226 25.25 -6.99 -4.95
C PRO A 226 26.16 -5.75 -4.92
N GLU A 227 27.39 -5.84 -5.42
CA GLU A 227 28.34 -4.71 -5.42
C GLU A 227 27.86 -3.60 -6.35
N LYS A 228 27.47 -3.96 -7.57
CA LYS A 228 26.91 -3.01 -8.53
C LYS A 228 25.59 -2.43 -8.04
N LEU A 229 24.72 -3.23 -7.40
CA LEU A 229 23.50 -2.74 -6.79
C LEU A 229 23.77 -1.70 -5.72
N ASP A 230 24.77 -1.93 -4.85
CA ASP A 230 25.15 -0.97 -3.81
C ASP A 230 25.71 0.34 -4.39
N GLN A 231 26.51 0.28 -5.45
CA GLN A 231 26.99 1.47 -6.17
C GLN A 231 25.81 2.28 -6.74
N ILE A 232 24.88 1.61 -7.42
CA ILE A 232 23.68 2.24 -7.98
C ILE A 232 22.80 2.83 -6.87
N ARG A 233 22.60 2.11 -5.78
CA ARG A 233 21.82 2.57 -4.62
C ARG A 233 22.38 3.85 -4.03
N LEU A 234 23.70 3.93 -3.85
CA LEU A 234 24.37 5.12 -3.32
C LEU A 234 24.28 6.31 -4.29
N ASP A 235 24.47 6.07 -5.60
CA ASP A 235 24.35 7.10 -6.62
C ASP A 235 22.91 7.66 -6.70
N ILE A 236 21.90 6.79 -6.74
CA ILE A 236 20.49 7.23 -6.77
C ILE A 236 20.12 7.95 -5.47
N ALA A 237 20.57 7.48 -4.31
CA ALA A 237 20.33 8.14 -3.03
C ALA A 237 20.92 9.56 -3.04
N LYS A 238 22.16 9.73 -3.51
CA LYS A 238 22.81 11.04 -3.64
C LYS A 238 22.03 11.96 -4.59
N ARG A 239 21.68 11.48 -5.77
CA ARG A 239 20.92 12.27 -6.76
C ARG A 239 19.52 12.64 -6.28
N SER A 240 18.88 11.77 -5.49
CA SER A 240 17.56 12.01 -4.92
C SER A 240 17.53 13.11 -3.85
N LEU A 241 18.68 13.55 -3.37
CA LEU A 241 18.83 14.69 -2.45
C LEU A 241 19.10 16.02 -3.19
N GLY A 242 19.12 16.00 -4.52
CA GLY A 242 19.36 17.18 -5.34
C GLY A 242 18.14 18.10 -5.47
N PHE A 243 18.29 19.16 -6.28
CA PHE A 243 17.31 20.21 -6.51
C PHE A 243 15.93 19.67 -6.98
N GLY A 244 15.91 18.64 -7.83
CA GLY A 244 14.67 18.09 -8.36
C GLY A 244 13.67 17.54 -7.32
N THR A 245 14.13 17.25 -6.10
CA THR A 245 13.29 16.74 -5.01
C THR A 245 13.23 17.70 -3.81
N GLU A 246 13.91 18.83 -3.88
CA GLU A 246 14.02 19.77 -2.76
C GLU A 246 12.68 20.24 -2.24
N LYS A 247 11.77 20.65 -3.13
CA LYS A 247 10.43 21.09 -2.73
C LYS A 247 9.66 20.03 -1.94
N TYR A 248 9.82 18.75 -2.31
CA TYR A 248 9.14 17.65 -1.63
C TYR A 248 9.76 17.34 -0.27
N ARG A 249 11.07 17.53 -0.11
CA ARG A 249 11.76 17.37 1.17
C ARG A 249 11.42 18.53 2.12
N THR A 250 11.28 19.74 1.56
CA THR A 250 11.07 20.97 2.35
C THR A 250 9.59 21.19 2.68
N LEU A 251 8.69 20.96 1.71
CA LEU A 251 7.28 21.33 1.82
C LEU A 251 6.33 20.12 1.74
N GLY A 252 6.83 18.93 1.38
CA GLY A 252 5.98 17.78 1.11
C GLY A 252 5.24 17.85 -0.24
N THR A 253 4.34 16.90 -0.48
CA THR A 253 3.54 16.85 -1.72
C THR A 253 2.53 17.99 -1.80
N ILE A 254 2.13 18.57 -0.67
CA ILE A 254 1.21 19.72 -0.58
C ILE A 254 1.76 20.95 -1.35
N ALA A 255 3.09 21.05 -1.56
CA ALA A 255 3.71 22.07 -2.40
C ALA A 255 3.15 22.15 -3.83
N ASN A 256 2.47 21.09 -4.27
CA ASN A 256 1.84 21.08 -5.60
C ASN A 256 0.61 21.98 -5.69
N ILE A 257 -0.02 22.36 -4.58
CA ILE A 257 -1.19 23.28 -4.57
C ILE A 257 -0.83 24.57 -5.29
N SER A 258 0.22 25.28 -4.84
CA SER A 258 0.64 26.56 -5.44
C SER A 258 1.06 26.41 -6.91
N VAL A 259 1.73 25.29 -7.25
CA VAL A 259 2.17 25.03 -8.62
C VAL A 259 0.98 24.78 -9.54
N PHE A 260 0.06 23.90 -9.14
CA PHE A 260 -1.10 23.54 -9.94
C PHE A 260 -2.11 24.68 -10.07
N ASN A 261 -2.21 25.53 -9.04
CA ASN A 261 -3.02 26.73 -9.13
C ASN A 261 -2.49 27.71 -10.18
N ARG A 262 -1.17 27.96 -10.18
CA ARG A 262 -0.54 28.83 -11.20
C ARG A 262 -0.63 28.28 -12.62
N LEU A 263 -0.66 26.94 -12.77
CA LEU A 263 -0.79 26.28 -14.05
C LEU A 263 -2.26 26.13 -14.49
N GLU A 264 -3.21 26.60 -13.68
CA GLU A 264 -4.64 26.47 -13.94
C GLU A 264 -5.08 24.99 -14.13
N ILE A 265 -4.55 24.10 -13.29
CA ILE A 265 -4.89 22.66 -13.27
C ILE A 265 -5.27 22.16 -11.87
N LEU A 266 -5.50 23.08 -10.90
CA LEU A 266 -5.94 22.71 -9.55
C LEU A 266 -7.46 22.48 -9.57
N PRO A 267 -7.93 21.23 -9.31
CA PRO A 267 -9.37 20.95 -9.26
C PRO A 267 -10.06 21.81 -8.20
N THR A 268 -11.09 22.54 -8.62
CA THR A 268 -11.80 23.52 -7.79
C THR A 268 -13.30 23.40 -7.99
N ASN A 269 -14.09 23.50 -6.92
CA ASN A 269 -15.55 23.41 -6.91
C ASN A 269 -16.05 22.21 -7.74
N ASN A 270 -15.68 21.01 -7.34
CA ASN A 270 -16.04 19.76 -8.03
C ASN A 270 -15.70 19.77 -9.52
N PHE A 271 -14.45 20.18 -9.85
CA PHE A 271 -13.91 20.28 -11.23
C PHE A 271 -14.60 21.32 -12.14
N GLN A 272 -15.34 22.28 -11.58
CA GLN A 272 -15.95 23.36 -12.35
C GLN A 272 -14.92 24.43 -12.76
N PHE A 273 -13.87 24.58 -11.96
CA PHE A 273 -12.78 25.50 -12.19
C PHE A 273 -11.43 24.79 -12.09
N ALA A 274 -10.41 25.42 -12.62
CA ALA A 274 -9.04 24.90 -12.65
C ALA A 274 -8.07 25.74 -11.79
N SER A 275 -8.59 26.75 -11.11
CA SER A 275 -7.85 27.58 -10.17
C SER A 275 -8.72 27.96 -8.97
N PHE A 276 -8.10 28.10 -7.80
CA PHE A 276 -8.72 28.41 -6.53
C PHE A 276 -8.17 29.74 -5.99
N LYS A 277 -9.05 30.69 -5.73
CA LYS A 277 -8.65 32.05 -5.30
C LYS A 277 -7.89 32.04 -3.97
N ASP A 278 -8.25 31.13 -3.06
CA ASP A 278 -7.67 31.05 -1.72
C ASP A 278 -6.58 29.97 -1.63
N ALA A 279 -5.97 29.56 -2.76
CA ALA A 279 -4.95 28.51 -2.83
C ALA A 279 -3.75 28.77 -1.89
N ASP A 280 -3.39 30.02 -1.66
CA ASP A 280 -2.30 30.39 -0.76
C ASP A 280 -2.60 29.98 0.69
N SER A 281 -3.85 29.99 1.12
CA SER A 281 -4.26 29.62 2.48
C SER A 281 -4.06 28.13 2.79
N ILE A 282 -4.11 27.27 1.75
CA ILE A 282 -3.92 25.82 1.84
C ILE A 282 -2.61 25.37 1.20
N SER A 283 -1.72 26.32 0.88
CA SER A 283 -0.43 26.04 0.24
C SER A 283 0.55 25.33 1.19
N GLY A 284 1.48 24.57 0.60
CA GLY A 284 2.55 23.93 1.37
C GLY A 284 3.41 24.94 2.11
N GLU A 285 3.68 26.09 1.50
CA GLU A 285 4.44 27.21 2.08
C GLU A 285 3.77 27.75 3.33
N LYS A 286 2.48 27.99 3.27
CA LYS A 286 1.69 28.52 4.41
C LYS A 286 1.62 27.51 5.55
N LEU A 287 1.24 26.26 5.24
CA LEU A 287 1.13 25.19 6.23
C LEU A 287 2.47 24.89 6.89
N HIS A 288 3.55 24.85 6.12
CA HIS A 288 4.89 24.60 6.66
C HIS A 288 5.32 25.73 7.62
N SER A 289 5.06 26.98 7.29
CA SER A 289 5.46 28.12 8.13
C SER A 289 4.71 28.19 9.47
N GLN A 290 3.51 27.61 9.56
CA GLN A 290 2.64 27.75 10.73
C GLN A 290 2.45 26.47 11.54
N ASN A 291 2.43 25.32 10.88
CA ASN A 291 1.92 24.08 11.43
C ASN A 291 2.89 22.89 11.34
N TYR A 292 4.07 23.06 10.76
CA TYR A 292 5.00 21.95 10.53
C TYR A 292 5.44 21.27 11.83
N ALA A 293 5.21 19.95 11.91
CA ALA A 293 5.52 19.12 13.07
C ALA A 293 6.56 18.04 12.79
N GLY A 294 7.02 17.91 11.54
CA GLY A 294 8.03 16.93 11.15
C GLY A 294 7.70 16.24 9.83
N ASN A 295 8.58 15.34 9.42
CA ASN A 295 8.40 14.52 8.23
C ASN A 295 8.65 13.04 8.51
N ALA A 296 8.19 12.18 7.59
CA ALA A 296 8.44 10.75 7.62
C ALA A 296 8.79 10.22 6.24
N HIS A 297 9.42 9.06 6.25
CA HIS A 297 9.94 8.39 5.07
C HIS A 297 9.23 7.07 4.83
N CYS A 298 9.04 6.69 3.56
CA CYS A 298 8.80 5.30 3.21
C CYS A 298 10.05 4.46 3.50
N ALA A 299 9.92 3.14 3.55
CA ALA A 299 11.07 2.26 3.76
C ALA A 299 12.20 2.57 2.75
N ASN A 300 13.39 2.82 3.27
CA ASN A 300 14.61 3.16 2.52
C ASN A 300 14.51 4.43 1.63
N CYS A 301 13.48 5.26 1.81
CA CYS A 301 13.33 6.48 1.02
C CYS A 301 14.16 7.63 1.62
N THR A 302 14.95 8.29 0.78
CA THR A 302 15.77 9.45 1.15
C THR A 302 15.00 10.78 1.11
N ILE A 303 13.85 10.83 0.41
CA ILE A 303 13.14 12.09 0.13
C ILE A 303 12.34 12.56 1.36
N GLY A 304 11.59 11.68 2.05
CA GLY A 304 10.80 12.08 3.22
C GLY A 304 9.72 13.10 2.90
N CYS A 305 9.01 12.90 1.78
CA CYS A 305 7.99 13.84 1.30
C CYS A 305 6.69 13.86 2.10
N GLN A 306 6.54 12.97 3.07
CA GLN A 306 5.39 12.94 3.94
C GLN A 306 5.58 13.91 5.11
N HIS A 307 4.72 14.91 5.22
CA HIS A 307 4.79 15.92 6.25
C HIS A 307 3.66 15.75 7.26
N PHE A 308 3.98 16.04 8.52
CA PHE A 308 3.01 16.14 9.60
C PHE A 308 2.79 17.60 9.91
N MET A 309 1.52 17.96 10.09
CA MET A 309 1.10 19.29 10.54
C MET A 309 0.40 19.14 11.88
N SER A 310 0.65 20.05 12.80
CA SER A 310 -0.07 20.14 14.06
C SER A 310 -1.04 21.31 14.06
N THR A 311 -2.19 21.10 14.66
CA THR A 311 -3.18 22.13 14.93
C THR A 311 -3.38 22.23 16.43
N ASN A 312 -3.52 23.45 16.93
CA ASN A 312 -3.85 23.74 18.33
C ASN A 312 -5.29 24.25 18.36
N ASP A 313 -6.24 23.34 18.14
CA ASP A 313 -7.66 23.71 18.25
C ASP A 313 -8.17 23.32 19.63
N SER A 314 -8.89 24.23 20.28
CA SER A 314 -9.56 23.98 21.58
C SER A 314 -8.66 23.53 22.72
N GLY A 315 -7.35 23.83 22.70
CA GLY A 315 -6.39 23.48 23.76
C GLY A 315 -5.81 22.07 23.66
N GLU A 316 -6.22 21.27 22.67
CA GLU A 316 -5.59 19.99 22.33
C GLU A 316 -4.74 20.12 21.08
N SER A 317 -3.47 19.70 21.17
CA SER A 317 -2.58 19.62 20.00
C SER A 317 -2.80 18.30 19.31
N THR A 318 -3.35 18.34 18.09
CA THR A 318 -3.45 17.17 17.21
C THR A 318 -2.44 17.27 16.09
N THR A 319 -1.80 16.15 15.78
CA THR A 319 -0.84 16.04 14.66
C THR A 319 -1.37 15.09 13.62
N GLY A 320 -1.53 15.60 12.41
CA GLY A 320 -2.01 14.83 11.26
C GLY A 320 -1.04 14.84 10.10
N ARG A 321 -1.12 13.80 9.29
CA ARG A 321 -0.39 13.70 8.03
C ARG A 321 -1.13 14.49 6.96
N ILE A 322 -0.40 15.30 6.18
CA ILE A 322 -0.96 16.02 5.05
C ILE A 322 -0.22 15.66 3.76
N GLU A 323 -0.97 15.44 2.70
CA GLU A 323 -0.50 15.21 1.35
C GLU A 323 -1.27 16.13 0.38
N TYR A 324 -0.81 16.25 -0.86
CA TYR A 324 -1.50 17.05 -1.88
C TYR A 324 -2.98 16.68 -2.01
N GLU A 325 -3.27 15.37 -2.01
CA GLU A 325 -4.63 14.84 -2.13
C GLU A 325 -5.56 15.33 -1.01
N SER A 326 -5.06 15.40 0.23
CA SER A 326 -5.84 15.92 1.36
C SER A 326 -6.10 17.41 1.18
N GLY A 327 -5.07 18.17 0.78
CA GLY A 327 -5.14 19.61 0.60
C GLY A 327 -6.14 20.04 -0.48
N PHE A 328 -6.09 19.40 -1.66
CA PHE A 328 -7.04 19.78 -2.72
C PHE A 328 -8.44 19.21 -2.51
N ALA A 329 -8.54 17.95 -2.03
CA ALA A 329 -9.84 17.28 -1.91
C ALA A 329 -10.73 17.89 -0.82
N LEU A 330 -10.15 18.32 0.30
CA LEU A 330 -10.86 18.97 1.42
C LEU A 330 -10.79 20.50 1.36
N GLY A 331 -10.01 21.06 0.45
CA GLY A 331 -9.85 22.49 0.20
C GLY A 331 -10.50 22.89 -1.14
N SER A 332 -9.68 23.11 -2.17
CA SER A 332 -10.15 23.69 -3.44
C SER A 332 -11.28 22.91 -4.13
N LEU A 333 -11.32 21.56 -3.99
CA LEU A 333 -12.36 20.75 -4.63
C LEU A 333 -13.76 20.98 -4.05
N VAL A 334 -13.85 21.27 -2.76
CA VAL A 334 -15.14 21.58 -2.10
C VAL A 334 -15.46 23.06 -2.07
N GLY A 335 -14.52 23.96 -2.36
CA GLY A 335 -14.69 25.42 -2.37
C GLY A 335 -14.25 26.05 -1.06
#